data_8136df8033121c353fb2528da48f2a17
#
_entry.id   8136df8033121c353fb2528da48f2a17
#
_cell.length_a   1.000
_cell.length_b   1.000
_cell.length_c   1.000
_cell.angle_alpha   90.00
_cell.angle_beta   90.00
_cell.angle_gamma   90.00
#
_symmetry.space_group_name_H-M   'P 1'
#
loop_
_entity.id
_entity.type
_entity.pdbx_description
1 polymer ?
#
loop_
_entity_poly.entity_id
_entity_poly.type
_entity_poly.pdbx_seq_one_letter_code
_entity_poly.pdbx_strand_id
1 'polypeptide(L)'
;SLVFSLVMFLTVAANKRSLEHDIPSERAGLYYVMMNLLFSSLLALIYTNDLFTAYVFIEINTISACAIVCAKESGETVAAAIRYLIMSLVGSGLILISIALLYCQTGHLLMEPMAGKVRDLASSGKDLFPLKMALVMMTSGLAVKSALYPFSSWLPGAHANATAASSSVLSGLVLKGYIILLLKVYMRILGMDLIIRLRINDLLFVF
;
A
#
# COMPACT_ATOMS: atom_id res chain seq x y z
N SER A 1 3.28 15.09 -2.46
CA SER A 1 1.96 15.51 -1.94
C SER A 1 1.17 16.32 -2.96
N LEU A 2 1.72 17.40 -3.55
CA LEU A 2 0.99 18.26 -4.51
C LEU A 2 0.35 17.47 -5.66
N VAL A 3 1.07 16.53 -6.27
CA VAL A 3 0.54 15.67 -7.35
C VAL A 3 -0.65 14.85 -6.85
N PHE A 4 -0.56 14.25 -5.66
CA PHE A 4 -1.65 13.47 -5.07
C PHE A 4 -2.89 14.34 -4.78
N SER A 5 -2.69 15.55 -4.24
CA SER A 5 -3.78 16.50 -4.00
C SER A 5 -4.44 16.96 -5.31
N LEU A 6 -3.65 17.23 -6.33
CA LEU A 6 -4.15 17.63 -7.65
C LEU A 6 -4.96 16.50 -8.29
N VAL A 7 -4.45 15.27 -8.30
CA VAL A 7 -5.15 14.10 -8.86
C VAL A 7 -6.46 13.86 -8.10
N MET A 8 -6.45 13.94 -6.76
CA MET A 8 -7.66 13.79 -5.95
C MET A 8 -8.71 14.85 -6.28
N PHE A 9 -8.28 16.12 -6.34
CA PHE A 9 -9.17 17.23 -6.69
C PHE A 9 -9.78 17.06 -8.08
N LEU A 10 -8.96 16.77 -9.09
CA LEU A 10 -9.43 16.54 -10.46
C LEU A 10 -10.39 15.35 -10.55
N THR A 11 -10.10 14.26 -9.84
CA THR A 11 -10.97 13.08 -9.82
C THR A 11 -12.33 13.40 -9.24
N VAL A 12 -12.39 14.09 -8.10
CA VAL A 12 -13.67 14.46 -7.46
C VAL A 12 -14.43 15.47 -8.33
N ALA A 13 -13.75 16.49 -8.86
CA ALA A 13 -14.38 17.53 -9.69
C ALA A 13 -14.93 16.95 -11.02
N ALA A 14 -14.15 16.11 -11.69
CA ALA A 14 -14.55 15.54 -12.98
C ALA A 14 -15.70 14.53 -12.88
N ASN A 15 -15.77 13.78 -11.77
CA ASN A 15 -16.73 12.69 -11.61
C ASN A 15 -17.96 13.05 -10.76
N LYS A 16 -18.15 14.32 -10.39
CA LYS A 16 -19.27 14.74 -9.55
C LYS A 16 -20.63 14.28 -10.08
N ARG A 17 -20.90 14.52 -11.38
CA ARG A 17 -22.17 14.12 -12.02
C ARG A 17 -22.36 12.61 -12.10
N SER A 18 -21.28 11.85 -12.36
CA SER A 18 -21.32 10.39 -12.38
C SER A 18 -21.59 9.81 -10.99
N LEU A 19 -21.01 10.40 -9.95
CA LEU A 19 -21.24 9.98 -8.57
C LEU A 19 -22.70 10.20 -8.13
N GLU A 20 -23.33 11.32 -8.51
CA GLU A 20 -24.72 11.61 -8.23
C GLU A 20 -25.68 10.59 -8.87
N HIS A 21 -25.27 9.97 -10.00
CA HIS A 21 -26.02 8.92 -10.66
C HIS A 21 -25.74 7.52 -10.07
N ASP A 22 -24.49 7.24 -9.72
CA ASP A 22 -24.03 5.91 -9.31
C ASP A 22 -24.28 5.60 -7.83
N ILE A 23 -24.43 6.64 -6.98
CA ILE A 23 -24.52 6.50 -5.52
C ILE A 23 -25.82 7.17 -5.00
N PRO A 24 -26.62 6.46 -4.19
CA PRO A 24 -27.79 7.04 -3.54
C PRO A 24 -27.41 8.29 -2.71
N SER A 25 -28.26 9.33 -2.77
CA SER A 25 -28.01 10.60 -2.07
C SER A 25 -27.78 10.46 -0.57
N GLU A 26 -28.44 9.50 0.07
CA GLU A 26 -28.29 9.19 1.49
C GLU A 26 -26.87 8.72 1.87
N ARG A 27 -26.14 8.13 0.92
CA ARG A 27 -24.82 7.54 1.13
C ARG A 27 -23.68 8.35 0.53
N ALA A 28 -23.99 9.36 -0.25
CA ALA A 28 -22.99 10.24 -0.84
C ALA A 28 -22.08 10.87 0.23
N GLY A 29 -22.64 11.25 1.39
CA GLY A 29 -21.85 11.77 2.52
C GLY A 29 -20.83 10.78 3.04
N LEU A 30 -21.23 9.52 3.26
CA LEU A 30 -20.31 8.46 3.72
C LEU A 30 -19.22 8.17 2.68
N TYR A 31 -19.57 8.14 1.40
CA TYR A 31 -18.61 7.96 0.31
C TYR A 31 -17.52 9.03 0.33
N TYR A 32 -17.88 10.31 0.45
CA TYR A 32 -16.90 11.39 0.54
C TYR A 32 -16.05 11.34 1.81
N VAL A 33 -16.62 10.90 2.94
CA VAL A 33 -15.85 10.65 4.17
C VAL A 33 -14.79 9.57 3.93
N MET A 34 -15.16 8.44 3.31
CA MET A 34 -14.22 7.37 2.99
C MET A 34 -13.14 7.81 1.98
N MET A 35 -13.50 8.61 0.98
CA MET A 35 -12.55 9.21 0.04
C MET A 35 -11.54 10.13 0.74
N ASN A 36 -11.98 10.98 1.67
CA ASN A 36 -11.09 11.84 2.44
C ASN A 36 -10.21 11.04 3.41
N LEU A 37 -10.76 10.00 4.04
CA LEU A 37 -10.00 9.11 4.92
C LEU A 37 -8.91 8.37 4.15
N LEU A 38 -9.23 7.86 2.95
CA LEU A 38 -8.27 7.25 2.03
C LEU A 38 -7.16 8.22 1.66
N PHE A 39 -7.51 9.45 1.26
CA PHE A 39 -6.54 10.44 0.86
C PHE A 39 -5.62 10.87 2.01
N SER A 40 -6.19 11.14 3.20
CA SER A 40 -5.40 11.51 4.38
C SER A 40 -4.47 10.38 4.83
N SER A 41 -4.93 9.13 4.80
CA SER A 41 -4.08 7.97 5.12
C SER A 41 -2.92 7.79 4.12
N LEU A 42 -3.15 8.06 2.82
CA LEU A 42 -2.08 8.04 1.82
C LEU A 42 -1.05 9.15 2.03
N LEU A 43 -1.49 10.36 2.35
CA LEU A 43 -0.56 11.44 2.67
C LEU A 43 0.26 11.10 3.93
N ALA A 44 -0.39 10.62 4.98
CA ALA A 44 0.29 10.18 6.19
C ALA A 44 1.31 9.05 5.93
N LEU A 45 0.95 8.09 5.06
CA LEU A 45 1.85 7.01 4.62
C LEU A 45 3.11 7.53 3.94
N ILE A 46 2.99 8.55 3.09
CA ILE A 46 4.13 9.17 2.40
C ILE A 46 5.07 9.89 3.38
N TYR A 47 4.51 10.56 4.38
CA TYR A 47 5.30 11.37 5.31
C TYR A 47 5.87 10.58 6.50
N THR A 48 5.23 9.49 6.92
CA THR A 48 5.70 8.73 8.09
C THR A 48 7.12 8.21 7.90
N ASN A 49 7.90 8.17 8.99
CA ASN A 49 9.24 7.60 9.05
C ASN A 49 9.31 6.35 9.95
N ASP A 50 8.17 5.90 10.43
CA ASP A 50 8.00 4.73 11.28
C ASP A 50 7.28 3.63 10.52
N LEU A 51 7.81 2.39 10.54
CA LEU A 51 7.25 1.27 9.79
C LEU A 51 5.92 0.78 10.36
N PHE A 52 5.76 0.81 11.69
CA PHE A 52 4.51 0.37 12.30
C PHE A 52 3.39 1.38 12.05
N THR A 53 3.70 2.67 12.14
CA THR A 53 2.78 3.74 11.77
C THR A 53 2.40 3.67 10.29
N ALA A 54 3.36 3.34 9.40
CA ALA A 54 3.07 3.09 7.99
C ALA A 54 2.08 1.92 7.82
N TYR A 55 2.26 0.84 8.57
CA TYR A 55 1.34 -0.30 8.56
C TYR A 55 -0.09 0.11 8.97
N VAL A 56 -0.24 0.90 10.03
CA VAL A 56 -1.55 1.40 10.46
C VAL A 56 -2.23 2.22 9.35
N PHE A 57 -1.49 3.09 8.66
CA PHE A 57 -2.05 3.85 7.54
C PHE A 57 -2.38 2.98 6.32
N ILE A 58 -1.64 1.89 6.09
CA ILE A 58 -1.99 0.87 5.09
C ILE A 58 -3.35 0.25 5.41
N GLU A 59 -3.62 -0.10 6.68
CA GLU A 59 -4.89 -0.70 7.07
C GLU A 59 -6.07 0.27 6.94
N ILE A 60 -5.90 1.52 7.38
CA ILE A 60 -6.92 2.57 7.20
C ILE A 60 -7.22 2.76 5.71
N ASN A 61 -6.18 2.79 4.87
CA ASN A 61 -6.32 2.90 3.43
C ASN A 61 -7.07 1.71 2.84
N THR A 62 -6.77 0.49 3.29
CA THR A 62 -7.42 -0.74 2.84
C THR A 62 -8.92 -0.74 3.11
N ILE A 63 -9.33 -0.37 4.32
CA ILE A 63 -10.74 -0.30 4.71
C ILE A 63 -11.46 0.77 3.88
N SER A 64 -10.86 1.96 3.76
CA SER A 64 -11.41 3.06 2.99
C SER A 64 -11.55 2.71 1.50
N ALA A 65 -10.54 2.07 0.91
CA ALA A 65 -10.56 1.60 -0.47
C ALA A 65 -11.63 0.53 -0.70
N CYS A 66 -11.77 -0.42 0.23
CA CYS A 66 -12.84 -1.43 0.18
C CYS A 66 -14.22 -0.77 0.18
N ALA A 67 -14.44 0.22 1.04
CA ALA A 67 -15.72 0.94 1.13
C ALA A 67 -16.07 1.69 -0.17
N ILE A 68 -15.10 2.37 -0.79
CA ILE A 68 -15.36 3.10 -2.05
C ILE A 68 -15.53 2.16 -3.26
N VAL A 69 -14.93 0.96 -3.25
CA VAL A 69 -15.18 -0.07 -4.28
C VAL A 69 -16.61 -0.59 -4.17
N CYS A 70 -17.11 -0.82 -2.95
CA CYS A 70 -18.44 -1.34 -2.68
C CYS A 70 -19.57 -0.30 -2.83
N ALA A 71 -19.27 0.93 -3.21
CA ALA A 71 -20.22 2.06 -3.15
C ALA A 71 -21.49 1.90 -4.00
N LYS A 72 -21.47 1.13 -5.09
CA LYS A 72 -22.64 0.84 -5.95
C LYS A 72 -23.58 -0.22 -5.39
N GLU A 73 -23.17 -0.98 -4.37
CA GLU A 73 -23.95 -2.01 -3.68
C GLU A 73 -24.61 -3.09 -4.55
N SER A 74 -24.09 -3.32 -5.74
CA SER A 74 -24.49 -4.49 -6.53
C SER A 74 -23.82 -5.75 -5.97
N GLY A 75 -24.41 -6.93 -6.20
CA GLY A 75 -23.80 -8.20 -5.78
C GLY A 75 -22.39 -8.38 -6.35
N GLU A 76 -22.14 -7.86 -7.56
CA GLU A 76 -20.82 -7.90 -8.22
C GLU A 76 -19.81 -6.96 -7.55
N THR A 77 -20.22 -5.76 -7.12
CA THR A 77 -19.34 -4.84 -6.39
C THR A 77 -18.96 -5.38 -5.02
N VAL A 78 -19.90 -6.00 -4.31
CA VAL A 78 -19.65 -6.65 -3.03
C VAL A 78 -18.66 -7.81 -3.19
N ALA A 79 -18.86 -8.67 -4.21
CA ALA A 79 -17.92 -9.76 -4.49
C ALA A 79 -16.52 -9.25 -4.85
N ALA A 80 -16.42 -8.18 -5.65
CA ALA A 80 -15.15 -7.56 -5.99
C ALA A 80 -14.45 -6.95 -4.75
N ALA A 81 -15.21 -6.26 -3.89
CA ALA A 81 -14.72 -5.69 -2.64
C ALA A 81 -14.20 -6.77 -1.68
N ILE A 82 -14.89 -7.91 -1.56
CA ILE A 82 -14.46 -9.04 -0.74
C ILE A 82 -13.15 -9.62 -1.28
N ARG A 83 -13.02 -9.84 -2.60
CA ARG A 83 -11.77 -10.32 -3.21
C ARG A 83 -10.62 -9.36 -2.96
N TYR A 84 -10.86 -8.07 -3.14
CA TYR A 84 -9.88 -7.03 -2.81
C TYR A 84 -9.46 -7.10 -1.34
N LEU A 85 -10.42 -7.20 -0.41
CA LEU A 85 -10.16 -7.24 1.03
C LEU A 85 -9.32 -8.48 1.41
N ILE A 86 -9.68 -9.67 0.91
CA ILE A 86 -8.93 -10.90 1.20
C ILE A 86 -7.48 -10.79 0.72
N MET A 87 -7.25 -10.37 -0.52
CA MET A 87 -5.91 -10.19 -1.06
C MET A 87 -5.13 -9.12 -0.28
N SER A 88 -5.79 -8.02 0.05
CA SER A 88 -5.20 -6.96 0.87
C SER A 88 -4.78 -7.43 2.26
N LEU A 89 -5.60 -8.26 2.93
CA LEU A 89 -5.27 -8.82 4.24
C LEU A 89 -4.05 -9.75 4.19
N VAL A 90 -3.92 -10.56 3.14
CA VAL A 90 -2.71 -11.37 2.91
C VAL A 90 -1.48 -10.47 2.77
N GLY A 91 -1.57 -9.41 1.95
CA GLY A 91 -0.49 -8.44 1.79
C GLY A 91 -0.11 -7.76 3.12
N SER A 92 -1.10 -7.32 3.89
CA SER A 92 -0.90 -6.71 5.21
C SER A 92 -0.24 -7.67 6.21
N GLY A 93 -0.68 -8.92 6.24
CA GLY A 93 -0.08 -9.95 7.10
C GLY A 93 1.41 -10.14 6.82
N LEU A 94 1.79 -10.22 5.54
CA LEU A 94 3.20 -10.31 5.13
C LEU A 94 4.02 -9.08 5.56
N ILE A 95 3.45 -7.88 5.41
CA ILE A 95 4.09 -6.63 5.84
C ILE A 95 4.29 -6.63 7.36
N LEU A 96 3.27 -7.02 8.14
CA LEU A 96 3.34 -7.04 9.60
C LEU A 96 4.39 -8.03 10.10
N ILE A 97 4.43 -9.25 9.54
CA ILE A 97 5.46 -10.25 9.87
C ILE A 97 6.85 -9.71 9.53
N SER A 98 7.00 -9.06 8.39
CA SER A 98 8.27 -8.42 8.01
C SER A 98 8.70 -7.36 9.02
N ILE A 99 7.80 -6.48 9.44
CA ILE A 99 8.07 -5.44 10.45
C ILE A 99 8.51 -6.09 11.77
N ALA A 100 7.82 -7.16 12.19
CA ALA A 100 8.18 -7.90 13.41
C ALA A 100 9.58 -8.51 13.31
N LEU A 101 9.94 -9.13 12.18
CA LEU A 101 11.27 -9.69 11.95
C LEU A 101 12.35 -8.60 11.93
N LEU A 102 12.10 -7.46 11.29
CA LEU A 102 13.03 -6.32 11.29
C LEU A 102 13.22 -5.76 12.69
N TYR A 103 12.13 -5.63 13.46
CA TYR A 103 12.18 -5.17 14.84
C TYR A 103 12.97 -6.12 15.73
N CYS A 104 12.77 -7.44 15.62
CA CYS A 104 13.53 -8.44 16.38
C CYS A 104 15.05 -8.36 16.13
N GLN A 105 15.47 -7.95 14.94
CA GLN A 105 16.88 -7.87 14.58
C GLN A 105 17.51 -6.52 14.92
N THR A 106 16.75 -5.43 14.80
CA THR A 106 17.27 -4.05 14.92
C THR A 106 16.89 -3.37 16.21
N GLY A 107 15.79 -3.78 16.86
CA GLY A 107 15.22 -3.13 18.05
C GLY A 107 14.57 -1.78 17.75
N HIS A 108 14.40 -1.39 16.47
CA HIS A 108 13.87 -0.09 16.09
C HIS A 108 12.73 -0.23 15.08
N LEU A 109 11.74 0.66 15.16
CA LEU A 109 10.65 0.79 14.19
C LEU A 109 10.86 2.00 13.27
N LEU A 110 11.61 2.99 13.71
CA LEU A 110 12.00 4.15 12.91
C LEU A 110 13.01 3.73 11.83
N MET A 111 12.76 4.15 10.59
CA MET A 111 13.57 3.75 9.41
C MET A 111 15.03 4.17 9.52
N GLU A 112 15.31 5.35 10.10
CA GLU A 112 16.66 5.91 10.16
C GLU A 112 17.57 5.16 11.15
N PRO A 113 17.20 4.94 12.45
CA PRO A 113 17.97 4.10 13.36
C PRO A 113 18.06 2.65 12.87
N MET A 114 16.99 2.11 12.28
CA MET A 114 16.96 0.78 11.69
C MET A 114 18.03 0.64 10.60
N ALA A 115 18.18 1.63 9.72
CA ALA A 115 19.17 1.62 8.66
C ALA A 115 20.62 1.50 9.20
N GLY A 116 20.92 2.21 10.29
CA GLY A 116 22.21 2.09 10.98
C GLY A 116 22.47 0.65 11.43
N LYS A 117 21.52 0.05 12.14
CA LYS A 117 21.63 -1.33 12.63
C LYS A 117 21.73 -2.37 11.51
N VAL A 118 20.97 -2.19 10.42
CA VAL A 118 21.04 -3.07 9.25
C VAL A 118 22.42 -3.03 8.61
N ARG A 119 23.06 -1.85 8.52
CA ARG A 119 24.44 -1.72 8.02
C ARG A 119 25.45 -2.39 8.96
N ASP A 120 25.31 -2.21 10.27
CA ASP A 120 26.14 -2.86 11.28
C ASP A 120 26.03 -4.40 11.19
N LEU A 121 24.82 -4.95 11.03
CA LEU A 121 24.60 -6.38 10.84
C LEU A 121 25.24 -6.88 9.54
N ALA A 122 25.14 -6.12 8.44
CA ALA A 122 25.72 -6.47 7.17
C ALA A 122 27.25 -6.46 7.18
N SER A 123 27.87 -5.62 8.01
CA SER A 123 29.33 -5.53 8.16
C SER A 123 29.91 -6.57 9.14
N SER A 124 29.11 -7.04 10.10
CA SER A 124 29.55 -7.94 11.18
C SER A 124 29.77 -9.41 10.78
N GLY A 125 29.50 -9.77 9.51
CA GLY A 125 29.64 -11.15 9.03
C GLY A 125 28.64 -12.15 9.61
N LYS A 126 27.59 -11.66 10.32
CA LYS A 126 26.51 -12.49 10.86
C LYS A 126 25.64 -13.04 9.73
N ASP A 127 24.87 -14.08 10.06
CA ASP A 127 23.90 -14.63 9.11
C ASP A 127 22.85 -13.58 8.73
N LEU A 128 22.79 -13.25 7.46
CA LEU A 128 21.85 -12.26 6.89
C LEU A 128 20.53 -12.89 6.44
N PHE A 129 20.37 -14.21 6.65
CA PHE A 129 19.16 -14.92 6.21
C PHE A 129 17.87 -14.33 6.81
N PRO A 130 17.77 -14.04 8.14
CA PRO A 130 16.56 -13.45 8.71
C PRO A 130 16.24 -12.06 8.14
N LEU A 131 17.27 -11.26 7.85
CA LEU A 131 17.10 -9.96 7.21
C LEU A 131 16.55 -10.10 5.79
N LYS A 132 17.11 -11.03 5.00
CA LYS A 132 16.61 -11.33 3.65
C LYS A 132 15.16 -11.79 3.68
N MET A 133 14.81 -12.68 4.60
CA MET A 133 13.42 -13.16 4.76
C MET A 133 12.46 -12.01 5.09
N ALA A 134 12.84 -11.12 5.99
CA ALA A 134 12.03 -9.94 6.30
C ALA A 134 11.80 -9.06 5.06
N LEU A 135 12.85 -8.82 4.28
CA LEU A 135 12.76 -8.01 3.05
C LEU A 135 11.92 -8.68 1.96
N VAL A 136 12.03 -10.00 1.79
CA VAL A 136 11.19 -10.77 0.87
C VAL A 136 9.72 -10.63 1.25
N MET A 137 9.39 -10.78 2.54
CA MET A 137 8.01 -10.64 3.02
C MET A 137 7.49 -9.22 2.85
N MET A 138 8.31 -8.18 3.12
CA MET A 138 7.96 -6.78 2.89
C MET A 138 7.64 -6.51 1.42
N THR A 139 8.54 -6.97 0.54
CA THR A 139 8.38 -6.78 -0.91
C THR A 139 7.14 -7.49 -1.42
N SER A 140 6.96 -8.77 -1.06
CA SER A 140 5.81 -9.54 -1.48
C SER A 140 4.50 -8.94 -0.97
N GLY A 141 4.45 -8.48 0.28
CA GLY A 141 3.29 -7.84 0.85
C GLY A 141 2.93 -6.52 0.15
N LEU A 142 3.92 -5.69 -0.13
CA LEU A 142 3.71 -4.44 -0.90
C LEU A 142 3.41 -4.72 -2.37
N ALA A 143 3.95 -5.79 -2.97
CA ALA A 143 3.62 -6.24 -4.32
C ALA A 143 2.15 -6.66 -4.43
N VAL A 144 1.62 -7.41 -3.45
CA VAL A 144 0.19 -7.76 -3.37
C VAL A 144 -0.66 -6.49 -3.29
N LYS A 145 -0.30 -5.54 -2.42
CA LYS A 145 -1.01 -4.28 -2.22
C LYS A 145 -0.99 -3.37 -3.45
N SER A 146 0.11 -3.33 -4.17
CA SER A 146 0.27 -2.52 -5.39
C SER A 146 -0.14 -3.25 -6.68
N ALA A 147 -0.72 -4.44 -6.55
CA ALA A 147 -1.15 -5.28 -7.67
C ALA A 147 -0.04 -5.53 -8.71
N LEU A 148 1.20 -5.73 -8.26
CA LEU A 148 2.27 -6.13 -9.16
C LEU A 148 2.08 -7.59 -9.59
N TYR A 149 2.56 -7.91 -10.79
CA TYR A 149 2.54 -9.31 -11.25
C TYR A 149 3.36 -10.20 -10.30
N PRO A 150 2.89 -11.41 -9.93
CA PRO A 150 1.68 -12.13 -10.36
C PRO A 150 0.42 -11.83 -9.53
N PHE A 151 0.44 -10.90 -8.58
CA PHE A 151 -0.63 -10.65 -7.60
C PHE A 151 -1.72 -9.68 -8.08
N SER A 152 -1.78 -9.38 -9.37
CA SER A 152 -2.70 -8.41 -9.97
C SER A 152 -4.12 -8.92 -10.21
N SER A 153 -4.44 -10.19 -9.91
CA SER A 153 -5.71 -10.84 -10.27
C SER A 153 -6.98 -10.20 -9.68
N TRP A 154 -6.85 -9.51 -8.55
CA TRP A 154 -7.97 -8.82 -7.90
C TRP A 154 -8.30 -7.47 -8.56
N LEU A 155 -7.33 -6.84 -9.23
CA LEU A 155 -7.41 -5.47 -9.72
C LEU A 155 -8.46 -5.27 -10.83
N PRO A 156 -8.54 -6.11 -11.89
CA PRO A 156 -9.55 -5.95 -12.93
C PRO A 156 -10.98 -6.00 -12.39
N GLY A 157 -11.27 -6.91 -11.45
CA GLY A 157 -12.58 -7.02 -10.82
C GLY A 157 -12.94 -5.79 -9.99
N ALA A 158 -11.99 -5.24 -9.24
CA ALA A 158 -12.20 -4.02 -8.48
C ALA A 158 -12.48 -2.81 -9.38
N HIS A 159 -11.74 -2.67 -10.51
CA HIS A 159 -11.92 -1.57 -11.44
C HIS A 159 -13.22 -1.66 -12.25
N ALA A 160 -13.59 -2.86 -12.72
CA ALA A 160 -14.79 -3.05 -13.53
C ALA A 160 -16.08 -2.71 -12.77
N ASN A 161 -16.10 -2.99 -11.46
CA ASN A 161 -17.30 -2.86 -10.65
C ASN A 161 -17.38 -1.53 -9.84
N ALA A 162 -16.26 -0.87 -9.61
CA ALA A 162 -16.21 0.41 -8.89
C ALA A 162 -16.84 1.57 -9.70
N THR A 163 -17.14 2.68 -9.01
CA THR A 163 -17.49 3.94 -9.70
C THR A 163 -16.27 4.47 -10.46
N ALA A 164 -16.49 5.30 -11.49
CA ALA A 164 -15.39 5.91 -12.25
C ALA A 164 -14.42 6.70 -11.35
N ALA A 165 -14.96 7.41 -10.35
CA ALA A 165 -14.15 8.12 -9.35
C ALA A 165 -13.33 7.17 -8.49
N SER A 166 -13.94 6.09 -7.95
CA SER A 166 -13.25 5.09 -7.14
C SER A 166 -12.14 4.40 -7.92
N SER A 167 -12.43 4.00 -9.16
CA SER A 167 -11.46 3.38 -10.07
C SER A 167 -10.27 4.30 -10.35
N SER A 168 -10.52 5.60 -10.60
CA SER A 168 -9.48 6.60 -10.83
C SER A 168 -8.58 6.81 -9.61
N VAL A 169 -9.15 6.85 -8.40
CA VAL A 169 -8.40 7.00 -7.15
C VAL A 169 -7.57 5.75 -6.83
N LEU A 170 -8.14 4.55 -7.00
CA LEU A 170 -7.41 3.29 -6.81
C LEU A 170 -6.19 3.23 -7.72
N SER A 171 -6.39 3.44 -9.01
CA SER A 171 -5.32 3.39 -10.00
C SER A 171 -4.32 4.55 -9.88
N GLY A 172 -4.82 5.78 -9.68
CA GLY A 172 -4.00 7.00 -9.68
C GLY A 172 -3.23 7.24 -8.39
N LEU A 173 -3.78 6.86 -7.24
CA LEU A 173 -3.25 7.23 -5.93
C LEU A 173 -2.87 6.02 -5.09
N VAL A 174 -3.78 5.07 -4.87
CA VAL A 174 -3.59 3.98 -3.90
C VAL A 174 -2.41 3.10 -4.28
N LEU A 175 -2.39 2.55 -5.50
CA LEU A 175 -1.31 1.69 -5.97
C LEU A 175 0.05 2.40 -5.96
N LYS A 176 0.07 3.67 -6.35
CA LYS A 176 1.29 4.50 -6.35
C LYS A 176 1.80 4.79 -4.94
N GLY A 177 0.88 4.97 -3.98
CA GLY A 177 1.23 5.14 -2.57
C GLY A 177 2.03 3.96 -2.02
N TYR A 178 1.62 2.73 -2.33
CA TYR A 178 2.32 1.52 -1.91
C TYR A 178 3.67 1.33 -2.62
N ILE A 179 3.76 1.69 -3.91
CA ILE A 179 5.05 1.70 -4.63
C ILE A 179 6.02 2.73 -4.03
N ILE A 180 5.54 3.92 -3.69
CA ILE A 180 6.36 4.95 -3.04
C ILE A 180 6.86 4.45 -1.68
N LEU A 181 6.02 3.76 -0.90
CA LEU A 181 6.44 3.16 0.36
C LEU A 181 7.52 2.09 0.14
N LEU A 182 7.36 1.23 -0.85
CA LEU A 182 8.35 0.23 -1.22
C LEU A 182 9.71 0.88 -1.54
N LEU A 183 9.71 1.88 -2.40
CA LEU A 183 10.92 2.63 -2.74
C LEU A 183 11.52 3.31 -1.51
N LYS A 184 10.68 3.87 -0.62
CA LYS A 184 11.13 4.53 0.61
C LYS A 184 11.82 3.54 1.55
N VAL A 185 11.27 2.34 1.74
CA VAL A 185 11.88 1.27 2.53
C VAL A 185 13.24 0.88 1.96
N TYR A 186 13.32 0.63 0.65
CA TYR A 186 14.58 0.27 0.02
C TYR A 186 15.63 1.38 0.10
N MET A 187 15.26 2.60 -0.21
CA MET A 187 16.22 3.72 -0.24
C MET A 187 16.67 4.15 1.16
N ARG A 188 15.77 4.16 2.15
CA ARG A 188 16.08 4.65 3.50
C ARG A 188 16.68 3.59 4.41
N ILE A 189 16.22 2.34 4.33
CA ILE A 189 16.68 1.28 5.25
C ILE A 189 17.92 0.57 4.70
N LEU A 190 17.90 0.18 3.42
CA LEU A 190 18.97 -0.60 2.82
C LEU A 190 20.07 0.27 2.19
N GLY A 191 19.66 1.28 1.45
CA GLY A 191 20.57 2.00 0.55
C GLY A 191 21.01 1.13 -0.66
N MET A 192 21.56 1.77 -1.69
CA MET A 192 21.90 1.10 -2.95
C MET A 192 22.97 0.00 -2.78
N ASP A 193 23.95 0.21 -1.91
CA ASP A 193 25.06 -0.73 -1.70
C ASP A 193 24.58 -2.09 -1.14
N LEU A 194 23.63 -2.07 -0.18
CA LEU A 194 23.09 -3.30 0.40
C LEU A 194 22.12 -4.01 -0.54
N ILE A 195 21.37 -3.28 -1.35
CA ILE A 195 20.49 -3.85 -2.37
C ILE A 195 21.29 -4.73 -3.34
N ILE A 196 22.42 -4.23 -3.82
CA ILE A 196 23.29 -4.96 -4.73
C ILE A 196 23.94 -6.16 -4.01
N ARG A 197 24.47 -5.94 -2.80
CA ARG A 197 25.18 -6.98 -2.02
C ARG A 197 24.27 -8.14 -1.61
N LEU A 198 23.00 -7.86 -1.28
CA LEU A 198 22.02 -8.86 -0.89
C LEU A 198 21.33 -9.52 -2.09
N ARG A 199 21.67 -9.13 -3.32
CA ARG A 199 21.02 -9.58 -4.57
C ARG A 199 19.50 -9.40 -4.57
N ILE A 200 19.01 -8.32 -3.94
CA ILE A 200 17.58 -8.01 -3.88
C ILE A 200 17.06 -7.66 -5.29
N ASN A 201 17.95 -7.22 -6.19
CA ASN A 201 17.59 -7.00 -7.59
C ASN A 201 16.95 -8.25 -8.21
N ASP A 202 17.48 -9.44 -7.93
CA ASP A 202 16.96 -10.70 -8.48
C ASP A 202 15.49 -10.92 -8.01
N LEU A 203 15.15 -10.44 -6.82
CA LEU A 203 13.81 -10.51 -6.25
C LEU A 203 12.86 -9.47 -6.88
N LEU A 204 13.37 -8.27 -7.18
CA LEU A 204 12.59 -7.22 -7.84
C LEU A 204 12.29 -7.56 -9.31
N PHE A 205 13.15 -8.36 -9.97
CA PHE A 205 12.90 -8.85 -11.34
C PHE A 205 11.77 -9.88 -11.43
N VAL A 206 11.35 -10.47 -10.30
CA VAL A 206 10.20 -11.41 -10.26
C VAL A 206 8.86 -10.67 -10.30
N PHE A 207 8.81 -9.42 -9.88
CA PHE A 207 7.65 -8.54 -9.83
C PHE A 207 7.69 -7.48 -10.92
#